data_2e1ad9699973471233701aef94fdc6da
#
_entry.id   2e1ad9699973471233701aef94fdc6da
#
_cell.length_a   1.000
_cell.length_b   1.000
_cell.length_c   1.000
_cell.angle_alpha   90.00
_cell.angle_beta   90.00
_cell.angle_gamma   90.00
#
_symmetry.space_group_name_H-M   'P 1'
#
loop_
_entity.id
_entity.type
_entity.pdbx_description
1 polymer ?
#
loop_
_entity_poly.entity_id
_entity_poly.type
_entity_poly.pdbx_seq_one_letter_code
_entity_poly.pdbx_strand_id
1 'polypeptide(L)'
;MTSHAYTGWVLLALAIGLELSGTILMRVSDGFTRLWPSIFMFVCYGASFTLLNFAVKYMPLGVAYAIWSGVGITLIGVVGHYFLGERLKAMSMVWMGFILIGIIGLKWSDS
;
A
#
# COMPACT_ATOMS: atom_id res chain seq x y z
N MET A 1 -10.57 -6.02 -23.29
CA MET A 1 -10.40 -6.91 -22.14
C MET A 1 -9.11 -6.60 -21.38
N THR A 2 -8.00 -6.73 -22.04
CA THR A 2 -6.71 -6.53 -21.41
C THR A 2 -6.49 -5.10 -20.89
N SER A 3 -7.03 -4.08 -21.59
CA SER A 3 -6.88 -2.69 -21.17
C SER A 3 -7.56 -2.44 -19.82
N HIS A 4 -8.68 -3.11 -19.55
CA HIS A 4 -9.36 -2.97 -18.27
C HIS A 4 -8.56 -3.59 -17.12
N ALA A 5 -7.91 -4.73 -17.39
CA ALA A 5 -7.04 -5.35 -16.39
C ALA A 5 -5.87 -4.44 -16.05
N TYR A 6 -5.24 -3.86 -17.05
CA TYR A 6 -4.13 -2.93 -16.80
C TYR A 6 -4.60 -1.68 -16.07
N THR A 7 -5.80 -1.18 -16.40
CA THR A 7 -6.35 -0.01 -15.72
C THR A 7 -6.49 -0.27 -14.23
N GLY A 8 -7.04 -1.43 -13.85
CA GLY A 8 -7.18 -1.79 -12.45
C GLY A 8 -5.84 -1.85 -11.72
N TRP A 9 -4.84 -2.48 -12.33
CA TRP A 9 -3.53 -2.60 -11.73
C TRP A 9 -2.81 -1.26 -11.60
N VAL A 10 -2.94 -0.37 -12.59
CA VAL A 10 -2.37 0.97 -12.53
C VAL A 10 -3.02 1.77 -11.40
N LEU A 11 -4.35 1.73 -11.31
CA LEU A 11 -5.06 2.42 -10.24
C LEU A 11 -4.65 1.89 -8.87
N LEU A 12 -4.51 0.58 -8.74
CA LEU A 12 -4.08 -0.04 -7.49
C LEU A 12 -2.66 0.40 -7.11
N ALA A 13 -1.75 0.44 -8.08
CA ALA A 13 -0.37 0.88 -7.83
C ALA A 13 -0.33 2.32 -7.35
N LEU A 14 -1.12 3.20 -7.97
CA LEU A 14 -1.20 4.60 -7.55
C LEU A 14 -1.80 4.72 -6.15
N ALA A 15 -2.82 3.91 -5.85
CA ALA A 15 -3.42 3.89 -4.53
C ALA A 15 -2.41 3.48 -3.46
N ILE A 16 -1.59 2.47 -3.75
CA ILE A 16 -0.55 2.01 -2.84
C ILE A 16 0.48 3.11 -2.59
N GLY A 17 0.90 3.81 -3.66
CA GLY A 17 1.86 4.90 -3.53
C GLY A 17 1.34 6.03 -2.66
N LEU A 18 0.07 6.40 -2.83
CA LEU A 18 -0.56 7.43 -2.01
C LEU A 18 -0.74 6.99 -0.57
N GLU A 19 -1.13 5.74 -0.35
CA GLU A 19 -1.24 5.17 0.98
C GLU A 19 0.10 5.19 1.69
N LEU A 20 1.16 4.81 0.99
CA LEU A 20 2.51 4.82 1.54
C LEU A 20 2.92 6.23 1.94
N SER A 21 2.66 7.21 1.08
CA SER A 21 2.93 8.62 1.38
C SER A 21 2.16 9.07 2.60
N GLY A 22 0.87 8.72 2.68
CA GLY A 22 0.04 9.05 3.83
C GLY A 22 0.56 8.45 5.12
N THR A 23 1.02 7.22 5.08
CA THR A 23 1.56 6.52 6.25
C THR A 23 2.87 7.16 6.73
N ILE A 24 3.72 7.58 5.79
CA ILE A 24 4.95 8.30 6.15
C ILE A 24 4.59 9.65 6.79
N LEU A 25 3.62 10.37 6.23
CA LEU A 25 3.14 11.62 6.80
C LEU A 25 2.52 11.42 8.17
N MET A 26 1.87 10.29 8.39
CA MET A 26 1.34 9.94 9.70
C MET A 26 2.46 9.91 10.75
N ARG A 27 3.58 9.30 10.41
CA ARG A 27 4.74 9.25 11.31
C ARG A 27 5.30 10.65 11.55
N VAL A 28 5.41 11.45 10.49
CA VAL A 28 5.93 12.81 10.57
C VAL A 28 5.00 13.72 11.36
N SER A 29 3.68 13.45 11.35
CA SER A 29 2.71 14.25 12.09
C SER A 29 2.87 14.14 13.59
N ASP A 30 3.59 13.14 14.06
CA ASP A 30 3.86 12.92 15.48
C ASP A 30 2.57 12.98 16.33
N GLY A 31 1.66 12.07 16.02
CA GLY A 31 0.38 11.98 16.74
C GLY A 31 -0.55 13.16 16.45
N PHE A 32 -0.49 13.67 15.22
CA PHE A 32 -1.30 14.81 14.77
C PHE A 32 -0.93 16.13 15.44
N THR A 33 0.25 16.22 16.01
CA THR A 33 0.71 17.47 16.63
C THR A 33 1.22 18.48 15.61
N ARG A 34 1.56 18.02 14.40
CA ARG A 34 2.02 18.87 13.31
C ARG A 34 0.91 19.03 12.27
N LEU A 35 0.52 20.28 12.02
CA LEU A 35 -0.65 20.57 11.17
C LEU A 35 -0.48 20.12 9.72
N TRP A 36 0.62 20.54 9.06
CA TRP A 36 0.78 20.28 7.65
C TRP A 36 0.92 18.81 7.31
N PRO A 37 1.76 18.03 8.02
CA PRO A 37 1.80 16.59 7.77
C PRO A 37 0.46 15.90 7.99
N SER A 38 -0.31 16.34 8.98
CA SER A 38 -1.63 15.76 9.26
C SER A 38 -2.59 16.01 8.10
N ILE A 39 -2.63 17.24 7.58
CA ILE A 39 -3.51 17.59 6.47
C ILE A 39 -3.14 16.79 5.22
N PHE A 40 -1.86 16.75 4.87
CA PHE A 40 -1.40 16.01 3.69
C PHE A 40 -1.63 14.52 3.84
N MET A 41 -1.52 13.99 5.06
CA MET A 41 -1.84 12.59 5.31
C MET A 41 -3.28 12.27 4.94
N PHE A 42 -4.23 13.09 5.38
CA PHE A 42 -5.64 12.87 5.06
C PHE A 42 -5.90 13.03 3.56
N VAL A 43 -5.24 13.97 2.90
CA VAL A 43 -5.37 14.14 1.46
C VAL A 43 -4.85 12.88 0.74
N CYS A 44 -3.69 12.38 1.12
CA CYS A 44 -3.12 11.18 0.51
C CYS A 44 -4.00 9.96 0.72
N TYR A 45 -4.50 9.76 1.93
CA TYR A 45 -5.37 8.63 2.21
C TYR A 45 -6.70 8.74 1.47
N GLY A 46 -7.30 9.92 1.42
CA GLY A 46 -8.53 10.13 0.67
C GLY A 46 -8.35 9.83 -0.80
N ALA A 47 -7.26 10.30 -1.39
CA ALA A 47 -6.93 10.01 -2.78
C ALA A 47 -6.66 8.51 -2.99
N SER A 48 -5.95 7.88 -2.06
CA SER A 48 -5.66 6.45 -2.13
C SER A 48 -6.94 5.62 -2.14
N PHE A 49 -7.84 5.87 -1.20
CA PHE A 49 -9.10 5.14 -1.13
C PHE A 49 -9.99 5.41 -2.35
N THR A 50 -9.95 6.62 -2.89
CA THR A 50 -10.68 6.95 -4.11
C THR A 50 -10.16 6.11 -5.28
N LEU A 51 -8.85 6.02 -5.44
CA LEU A 51 -8.26 5.22 -6.50
C LEU A 51 -8.53 3.73 -6.30
N LEU A 52 -8.48 3.26 -5.05
CA LEU A 52 -8.82 1.88 -4.74
C LEU A 52 -10.27 1.57 -5.12
N ASN A 53 -11.17 2.51 -4.84
CA ASN A 53 -12.58 2.35 -5.20
C ASN A 53 -12.76 2.18 -6.71
N PHE A 54 -11.99 2.92 -7.51
CA PHE A 54 -12.02 2.76 -8.96
C PHE A 54 -11.35 1.46 -9.40
N ALA A 55 -10.28 1.07 -8.74
CA ALA A 55 -9.56 -0.15 -9.08
C ALA A 55 -10.45 -1.39 -8.94
N VAL A 56 -11.31 -1.43 -7.92
CA VAL A 56 -12.16 -2.60 -7.67
C VAL A 56 -13.30 -2.74 -8.68
N LYS A 57 -13.45 -1.79 -9.59
CA LYS A 57 -14.34 -1.98 -10.73
C LYS A 57 -13.77 -2.95 -11.76
N TYR A 58 -12.46 -3.15 -11.74
CA TYR A 58 -11.73 -3.94 -12.75
C TYR A 58 -11.14 -5.22 -12.19
N MET A 59 -11.22 -5.41 -10.87
CA MET A 59 -10.64 -6.58 -10.23
C MET A 59 -11.42 -6.92 -8.95
N PRO A 60 -11.38 -8.18 -8.49
CA PRO A 60 -12.10 -8.57 -7.27
C PRO A 60 -11.62 -7.77 -6.06
N LEU A 61 -12.57 -7.39 -5.22
CA LEU A 61 -12.27 -6.59 -4.02
C LEU A 61 -11.27 -7.29 -3.10
N GLY A 62 -11.46 -8.58 -2.87
CA GLY A 62 -10.57 -9.34 -1.99
C GLY A 62 -9.15 -9.36 -2.47
N VAL A 63 -8.95 -9.56 -3.78
CA VAL A 63 -7.63 -9.58 -4.39
C VAL A 63 -6.99 -8.19 -4.31
N ALA A 64 -7.75 -7.15 -4.69
CA ALA A 64 -7.26 -5.79 -4.65
C ALA A 64 -6.82 -5.41 -3.24
N TYR A 65 -7.64 -5.69 -2.26
CA TYR A 65 -7.36 -5.33 -0.87
C TYR A 65 -6.17 -6.10 -0.31
N ALA A 66 -6.06 -7.39 -0.62
CA ALA A 66 -4.95 -8.21 -0.15
C ALA A 66 -3.63 -7.70 -0.72
N ILE A 67 -3.59 -7.38 -2.01
CA ILE A 67 -2.39 -6.87 -2.66
C ILE A 67 -2.05 -5.47 -2.13
N TRP A 68 -3.06 -4.60 -2.04
CA TRP A 68 -2.88 -3.25 -1.50
C TRP A 68 -2.28 -3.29 -0.09
N SER A 69 -2.84 -4.12 0.79
CA SER A 69 -2.37 -4.24 2.17
C SER A 69 -0.99 -4.87 2.24
N GLY A 70 -0.79 -5.98 1.53
CA GLY A 70 0.47 -6.72 1.60
C GLY A 70 1.64 -5.96 1.03
N VAL A 71 1.47 -5.34 -0.13
CA VAL A 71 2.52 -4.53 -0.75
C VAL A 71 2.77 -3.29 0.11
N GLY A 72 1.69 -2.65 0.59
CA GLY A 72 1.81 -1.48 1.44
C GLY A 72 2.58 -1.78 2.72
N ILE A 73 2.24 -2.87 3.41
CA ILE A 73 2.92 -3.28 4.64
C ILE A 73 4.41 -3.52 4.38
N THR A 74 4.72 -4.22 3.29
CA THR A 74 6.10 -4.54 2.95
C THR A 74 6.89 -3.27 2.63
N LEU A 75 6.33 -2.38 1.81
CA LEU A 75 7.00 -1.15 1.43
C LEU A 75 7.19 -0.22 2.62
N ILE A 76 6.19 -0.09 3.49
CA ILE A 76 6.34 0.77 4.65
C ILE A 76 7.34 0.18 5.66
N GLY A 77 7.40 -1.14 5.74
CA GLY A 77 8.43 -1.79 6.56
C GLY A 77 9.83 -1.49 6.06
N VAL A 78 10.04 -1.55 4.75
CA VAL A 78 11.34 -1.21 4.15
C VAL A 78 11.67 0.25 4.38
N VAL A 79 10.72 1.16 4.13
CA VAL A 79 10.94 2.58 4.35
C VAL A 79 11.23 2.87 5.82
N GLY A 80 10.47 2.26 6.73
CA GLY A 80 10.69 2.43 8.16
C GLY A 80 12.07 2.00 8.58
N HIS A 81 12.53 0.85 8.08
CA HIS A 81 13.85 0.33 8.43
C HIS A 81 14.99 1.21 7.92
N TYR A 82 14.91 1.64 6.65
CA TYR A 82 16.01 2.36 6.03
C TYR A 82 15.98 3.88 6.22
N PHE A 83 14.78 4.45 6.31
CA PHE A 83 14.65 5.91 6.31
C PHE A 83 14.12 6.49 7.61
N LEU A 84 13.38 5.72 8.40
CA LEU A 84 12.80 6.21 9.65
C LEU A 84 13.51 5.66 10.90
N GLY A 85 14.57 4.92 10.72
CA GLY A 85 15.36 4.40 11.82
C GLY A 85 14.72 3.27 12.60
N GLU A 86 13.67 2.66 12.07
CA GLU A 86 13.02 1.51 12.69
C GLU A 86 13.80 0.25 12.37
N ARG A 87 13.92 -0.64 13.35
CA ARG A 87 14.64 -1.89 13.14
C ARG A 87 13.68 -3.02 12.82
N LEU A 88 13.96 -3.72 11.72
CA LEU A 88 13.27 -4.95 11.38
C LEU A 88 14.17 -6.13 11.76
N LYS A 89 13.61 -7.06 12.51
CA LYS A 89 14.31 -8.30 12.80
C LYS A 89 14.35 -9.17 11.55
N ALA A 90 15.39 -10.01 11.46
CA ALA A 90 15.53 -10.93 10.33
C ALA A 90 14.28 -11.81 10.16
N MET A 91 13.71 -12.27 11.26
CA MET A 91 12.51 -13.09 11.22
C MET A 91 11.31 -12.32 10.64
N SER A 92 11.20 -11.02 10.95
CA SER A 92 10.15 -10.19 10.36
C SER A 92 10.28 -10.10 8.86
N MET A 93 11.51 -10.00 8.36
CA MET A 93 11.75 -9.99 6.91
C MET A 93 11.34 -11.31 6.26
N VAL A 94 11.54 -12.44 6.94
CA VAL A 94 11.10 -13.74 6.45
C VAL A 94 9.59 -13.77 6.29
N TRP A 95 8.85 -13.28 7.30
CA TRP A 95 7.39 -13.26 7.24
C TRP A 95 6.87 -12.30 6.18
N MET A 96 7.54 -11.17 5.98
CA MET A 96 7.22 -10.27 4.87
C MET A 96 7.41 -10.94 3.52
N GLY A 97 8.45 -11.78 3.41
CA GLY A 97 8.68 -12.57 2.21
C GLY A 97 7.50 -13.50 1.91
N PHE A 98 6.94 -14.14 2.93
CA PHE A 98 5.77 -14.99 2.75
C PHE A 98 4.56 -14.19 2.27
N ILE A 99 4.38 -12.96 2.77
CA ILE A 99 3.29 -12.10 2.30
C ILE A 99 3.47 -11.81 0.82
N LEU A 100 4.67 -11.48 0.39
CA LEU A 100 4.95 -11.20 -1.02
C LEU A 100 4.70 -12.42 -1.91
N ILE A 101 5.10 -13.60 -1.44
CA ILE A 101 4.83 -14.84 -2.15
C ILE A 101 3.33 -15.06 -2.30
N GLY A 102 2.58 -14.81 -1.22
CA GLY A 102 1.12 -14.91 -1.25
C GLY A 102 0.49 -13.96 -2.25
N ILE A 103 1.01 -12.74 -2.35
CA ILE A 103 0.52 -11.75 -3.31
C ILE A 103 0.75 -12.22 -4.75
N ILE A 104 1.92 -12.75 -5.02
CA ILE A 104 2.23 -13.29 -6.36
C ILE A 104 1.29 -14.44 -6.69
N GLY A 105 1.04 -15.32 -5.72
CA GLY A 105 0.11 -16.43 -5.89
C GLY A 105 -1.31 -15.96 -6.16
N LEU A 106 -1.77 -14.91 -5.44
CA LEU A 106 -3.08 -14.34 -5.66
C LEU A 106 -3.24 -13.78 -7.06
N LYS A 107 -2.23 -13.04 -7.52
CA LYS A 107 -2.26 -12.47 -8.85
C LYS A 107 -2.34 -13.57 -9.90
N TRP A 108 -1.56 -14.63 -9.72
CA TRP A 108 -1.55 -15.75 -10.65
C TRP A 108 -2.87 -16.52 -10.63
N SER A 109 -3.43 -16.75 -9.45
CA SER A 109 -4.70 -17.46 -9.33
C SER A 109 -5.85 -16.68 -9.96
N ASP A 110 -5.79 -15.35 -9.90
CA ASP A 110 -6.84 -14.49 -10.43
C ASP A 110 -6.73 -14.29 -11.95
N SER A 111 -5.56 -14.50 -12.51
CA SER A 111 -5.38 -14.38 -13.96
C SER A 111 -5.62 -15.73 -14.65
#